data_d096f5d4974c933586965bd2c8694ffe
#
_entry.id   d096f5d4974c933586965bd2c8694ffe
#
_cell.length_a   1.000
_cell.length_b   1.000
_cell.length_c   1.000
_cell.angle_alpha   90.00
_cell.angle_beta   90.00
_cell.angle_gamma   90.00
#
_symmetry.space_group_name_H-M   'P 1'
#
loop_
_entity.id
_entity.type
_entity.pdbx_description
1 polymer ?
#
loop_
_entity_poly.entity_id
_entity_poly.type
_entity_poly.pdbx_seq_one_letter_code
_entity_poly.pdbx_strand_id
1 'polypeptide(L)'
;MREPQQHELLSLSNEQLTEILESLAQAPYRLRQLLDGLYRQRWSSLDHFSTLPQSLRRQLADLGYSVGLPAIEKKFTSSDGTIRYLFQFSDRQSVETVWMPEGDGGEAGDGSPSGDEELSEIPSGRVILSEATGISQVCHPERGSVCDRVEGPLSGDGRSGPRRVPQVRAPVLGANLGSPNDRAEGQVFSSHQPLATSHSSRSRSTICVSSQVGCAVDCKFCMTALLGLHRNLTAGEITGQVLAVLNDQRVDIDRDRINLVFMGQGEPFLNYDNFMQAVRRLSLDAGIPASRMTVSTSGIVPRIADFSAEEIRPKLAVSLNASNEALRTEVMPITRKWTIEKLLAALRDFPLRNRERLTFEYVLLGGLNDSPSHARELVELIRGLRAKVNLIALNPGPEIPYSMPAPDRVLAFQSILIAAGVPAFLRRPRGRDIYAACGQLKHTTELVKLS
;
A
#
# COMPACT_ATOMS: atom_id res chain seq x y z
N MET A 1 -27.82 -19.89 29.70
CA MET A 1 -28.30 -20.06 28.32
C MET A 1 -27.11 -19.74 27.41
N ARG A 2 -26.70 -20.65 26.54
CA ARG A 2 -25.70 -20.34 25.51
C ARG A 2 -26.36 -19.35 24.56
N GLU A 3 -25.74 -18.18 24.34
CA GLU A 3 -26.16 -17.27 23.28
C GLU A 3 -26.23 -18.07 21.97
N PRO A 4 -27.24 -17.86 21.11
CA PRO A 4 -27.31 -18.54 19.83
C PRO A 4 -26.04 -18.18 19.03
N GLN A 5 -25.37 -19.21 18.54
CA GLN A 5 -24.16 -19.06 17.75
C GLN A 5 -24.53 -18.28 16.48
N GLN A 6 -24.17 -17.00 16.42
CA GLN A 6 -24.41 -16.18 15.23
C GLN A 6 -23.50 -16.67 14.11
N HIS A 7 -24.11 -17.04 12.98
CA HIS A 7 -23.37 -17.45 11.79
C HIS A 7 -23.20 -16.24 10.86
N GLU A 8 -21.96 -15.83 10.65
CA GLU A 8 -21.63 -14.67 9.83
C GLU A 8 -21.51 -15.07 8.35
N LEU A 9 -22.37 -14.54 7.48
CA LEU A 9 -22.39 -14.85 6.04
C LEU A 9 -21.08 -14.50 5.33
N LEU A 10 -20.41 -13.42 5.75
CA LEU A 10 -19.10 -13.03 5.18
C LEU A 10 -18.00 -14.07 5.46
N SER A 11 -18.14 -14.87 6.52
CA SER A 11 -17.15 -15.89 6.90
C SER A 11 -17.35 -17.23 6.18
N LEU A 12 -18.43 -17.39 5.41
CA LEU A 12 -18.78 -18.64 4.71
C LEU A 12 -18.18 -18.72 3.32
N SER A 13 -17.85 -19.93 2.87
CA SER A 13 -17.43 -20.20 1.50
C SER A 13 -18.62 -20.18 0.52
N ASN A 14 -18.37 -20.18 -0.79
CA ASN A 14 -19.45 -20.28 -1.79
C ASN A 14 -20.22 -21.58 -1.66
N GLU A 15 -19.50 -22.65 -1.38
CA GLU A 15 -20.07 -23.99 -1.19
C GLU A 15 -21.03 -23.98 -0.01
N GLN A 16 -20.61 -23.44 1.15
CA GLN A 16 -21.44 -23.32 2.34
C GLN A 16 -22.66 -22.40 2.11
N LEU A 17 -22.47 -21.26 1.42
CA LEU A 17 -23.59 -20.38 1.07
C LEU A 17 -24.58 -21.09 0.11
N THR A 18 -24.07 -21.88 -0.82
CA THR A 18 -24.91 -22.68 -1.74
C THR A 18 -25.69 -23.72 -0.99
N GLU A 19 -25.06 -24.52 -0.11
CA GLU A 19 -25.71 -25.52 0.72
C GLU A 19 -26.85 -24.93 1.58
N ILE A 20 -26.62 -23.74 2.18
CA ILE A 20 -27.63 -23.02 2.93
C ILE A 20 -28.83 -22.67 2.03
N LEU A 21 -28.56 -22.07 0.86
CA LEU A 21 -29.63 -21.67 -0.06
C LEU A 21 -30.40 -22.87 -0.60
N GLU A 22 -29.73 -23.99 -0.88
CA GLU A 22 -30.37 -25.25 -1.30
C GLU A 22 -31.23 -25.83 -0.20
N SER A 23 -30.75 -25.84 1.06
CA SER A 23 -31.53 -26.28 2.22
C SER A 23 -32.82 -25.47 2.43
N LEU A 24 -32.82 -24.21 1.99
CA LEU A 24 -33.96 -23.30 2.01
C LEU A 24 -34.76 -23.32 0.70
N ALA A 25 -34.56 -24.34 -0.15
CA ALA A 25 -35.22 -24.51 -1.45
C ALA A 25 -35.12 -23.27 -2.36
N GLN A 26 -33.95 -22.58 -2.36
CA GLN A 26 -33.71 -21.41 -3.18
C GLN A 26 -33.07 -21.79 -4.53
N ALA A 27 -33.39 -21.03 -5.57
CA ALA A 27 -32.79 -21.23 -6.88
C ALA A 27 -31.30 -20.79 -6.89
N PRO A 28 -30.42 -21.44 -7.71
CA PRO A 28 -28.96 -21.19 -7.70
C PRO A 28 -28.55 -19.74 -7.93
N TYR A 29 -29.32 -18.96 -8.69
CA TYR A 29 -29.01 -17.54 -8.95
C TYR A 29 -29.09 -16.67 -7.68
N ARG A 30 -29.69 -17.14 -6.60
CA ARG A 30 -29.77 -16.44 -5.30
C ARG A 30 -28.39 -16.26 -4.65
N LEU A 31 -27.47 -17.20 -4.89
CA LEU A 31 -26.08 -17.04 -4.45
C LEU A 31 -25.47 -15.75 -5.00
N ARG A 32 -25.63 -15.50 -6.32
CA ARG A 32 -25.12 -14.27 -6.93
C ARG A 32 -25.74 -13.01 -6.33
N GLN A 33 -27.04 -13.02 -6.05
CA GLN A 33 -27.72 -11.89 -5.41
C GLN A 33 -27.21 -11.67 -3.98
N LEU A 34 -26.97 -12.76 -3.24
CA LEU A 34 -26.42 -12.68 -1.88
C LEU A 34 -25.00 -12.11 -1.91
N LEU A 35 -24.13 -12.61 -2.78
CA LEU A 35 -22.75 -12.12 -2.95
C LEU A 35 -22.70 -10.66 -3.39
N ASP A 36 -23.58 -10.26 -4.33
CA ASP A 36 -23.70 -8.85 -4.74
C ASP A 36 -24.06 -7.95 -3.53
N GLY A 37 -25.04 -8.35 -2.73
CA GLY A 37 -25.43 -7.61 -1.53
C GLY A 37 -24.31 -7.52 -0.49
N LEU A 38 -23.58 -8.62 -0.26
CA LEU A 38 -22.47 -8.67 0.70
C LEU A 38 -21.27 -7.80 0.25
N TYR A 39 -20.83 -7.93 -0.98
CA TYR A 39 -19.52 -7.42 -1.43
C TYR A 39 -19.61 -6.17 -2.30
N ARG A 40 -20.61 -6.07 -3.21
CA ARG A 40 -20.78 -4.90 -4.10
C ARG A 40 -21.58 -3.81 -3.43
N GLN A 41 -22.79 -4.15 -2.93
CA GLN A 41 -23.64 -3.20 -2.22
C GLN A 41 -23.17 -2.96 -0.79
N ARG A 42 -22.42 -3.91 -0.22
CA ARG A 42 -21.84 -3.86 1.13
C ARG A 42 -22.90 -3.57 2.21
N TRP A 43 -24.06 -4.21 2.07
CA TRP A 43 -25.15 -4.05 3.04
C TRP A 43 -24.77 -4.64 4.39
N SER A 44 -25.06 -3.90 5.44
CA SER A 44 -24.70 -4.24 6.81
C SER A 44 -25.76 -5.05 7.56
N SER A 45 -26.96 -5.19 7.00
CA SER A 45 -28.08 -5.92 7.58
C SER A 45 -28.83 -6.70 6.51
N LEU A 46 -29.34 -7.88 6.85
CA LEU A 46 -30.22 -8.68 5.97
C LEU A 46 -31.43 -7.90 5.46
N ASP A 47 -31.93 -6.94 6.23
CA ASP A 47 -33.07 -6.12 5.83
C ASP A 47 -32.78 -5.27 4.59
N HIS A 48 -31.53 -4.91 4.36
CA HIS A 48 -31.10 -4.12 3.20
C HIS A 48 -31.06 -4.93 1.89
N PHE A 49 -31.10 -6.28 1.94
CA PHE A 49 -30.98 -7.13 0.74
C PHE A 49 -32.27 -7.12 -0.09
N SER A 50 -32.57 -5.95 -0.70
CA SER A 50 -33.79 -5.75 -1.49
C SER A 50 -33.91 -6.70 -2.69
N THR A 51 -32.82 -7.25 -3.16
CA THR A 51 -32.76 -8.25 -4.26
C THR A 51 -33.20 -9.65 -3.82
N LEU A 52 -33.23 -9.92 -2.50
CA LEU A 52 -33.70 -11.18 -1.94
C LEU A 52 -35.15 -11.05 -1.48
N PRO A 53 -35.99 -12.12 -1.66
CA PRO A 53 -37.36 -12.17 -1.10
C PRO A 53 -37.35 -11.92 0.41
N GLN A 54 -38.36 -11.23 0.90
CA GLN A 54 -38.51 -10.96 2.34
C GLN A 54 -38.59 -12.26 3.16
N SER A 55 -39.24 -13.30 2.62
CA SER A 55 -39.31 -14.63 3.24
C SER A 55 -37.89 -15.22 3.45
N LEU A 56 -37.04 -15.17 2.45
CA LEU A 56 -35.64 -15.68 2.54
C LEU A 56 -34.84 -14.89 3.59
N ARG A 57 -34.95 -13.56 3.60
CA ARG A 57 -34.24 -12.72 4.58
C ARG A 57 -34.64 -13.06 6.01
N ARG A 58 -35.97 -13.30 6.25
CA ARG A 58 -36.47 -13.73 7.55
C ARG A 58 -35.98 -15.13 7.91
N GLN A 59 -36.04 -16.10 6.98
CA GLN A 59 -35.55 -17.47 7.22
C GLN A 59 -34.05 -17.45 7.61
N LEU A 60 -33.22 -16.67 6.93
CA LEU A 60 -31.79 -16.53 7.29
C LEU A 60 -31.63 -15.92 8.70
N ALA A 61 -32.41 -14.89 9.05
CA ALA A 61 -32.38 -14.28 10.37
C ALA A 61 -32.86 -15.23 11.48
N ASP A 62 -33.92 -15.96 11.22
CA ASP A 62 -34.51 -16.96 12.16
C ASP A 62 -33.55 -18.13 12.44
N LEU A 63 -32.69 -18.46 11.44
CA LEU A 63 -31.62 -19.45 11.57
C LEU A 63 -30.34 -18.86 12.23
N GLY A 64 -30.33 -17.60 12.67
CA GLY A 64 -29.22 -16.97 13.35
C GLY A 64 -28.14 -16.43 12.42
N TYR A 65 -28.40 -16.31 11.10
CA TYR A 65 -27.44 -15.70 10.19
C TYR A 65 -27.46 -14.18 10.29
N SER A 66 -26.25 -13.59 10.29
CA SER A 66 -26.02 -12.15 10.16
C SER A 66 -25.05 -11.88 9.01
N VAL A 67 -24.93 -10.64 8.60
CA VAL A 67 -23.95 -10.26 7.55
C VAL A 67 -22.52 -10.48 8.03
N GLY A 68 -22.22 -10.14 9.29
CA GLY A 68 -20.89 -10.34 9.89
C GLY A 68 -19.91 -9.20 9.59
N LEU A 69 -20.38 -7.96 9.32
CA LEU A 69 -19.50 -6.81 9.29
C LEU A 69 -19.02 -6.47 10.69
N PRO A 70 -17.70 -6.26 10.91
CA PRO A 70 -17.18 -5.92 12.22
C PRO A 70 -17.68 -4.53 12.66
N ALA A 71 -17.88 -4.37 13.95
CA ALA A 71 -18.28 -3.10 14.54
C ALA A 71 -17.08 -2.16 14.61
N ILE A 72 -17.26 -0.91 14.19
CA ILE A 72 -16.28 0.14 14.43
C ILE A 72 -16.39 0.57 15.88
N GLU A 73 -15.48 0.09 16.73
CA GLU A 73 -15.44 0.46 18.15
C GLU A 73 -14.93 1.89 18.33
N LYS A 74 -13.85 2.24 17.61
CA LYS A 74 -13.22 3.56 17.70
C LYS A 74 -12.54 3.98 16.40
N LYS A 75 -12.48 5.30 16.18
CA LYS A 75 -11.74 5.91 15.09
C LYS A 75 -10.78 6.97 15.64
N PHE A 76 -9.56 6.98 15.12
CA PHE A 76 -8.56 8.00 15.41
C PHE A 76 -8.14 8.64 14.09
N THR A 77 -8.24 9.96 14.00
CA THR A 77 -7.90 10.70 12.78
C THR A 77 -6.63 11.50 13.00
N SER A 78 -5.65 11.27 12.14
CA SER A 78 -4.38 11.99 12.10
C SER A 78 -4.52 13.33 11.40
N SER A 79 -3.58 14.23 11.67
CA SER A 79 -3.46 15.52 10.98
C SER A 79 -3.18 15.38 9.47
N ASP A 80 -2.63 14.25 9.02
CA ASP A 80 -2.39 13.94 7.60
C ASP A 80 -3.60 13.28 6.90
N GLY A 81 -4.75 13.19 7.58
CA GLY A 81 -5.96 12.57 7.07
C GLY A 81 -6.02 11.05 7.20
N THR A 82 -4.96 10.40 7.68
CA THR A 82 -4.96 8.97 7.98
C THR A 82 -5.95 8.66 9.09
N ILE A 83 -6.70 7.57 8.95
CA ILE A 83 -7.67 7.13 9.97
C ILE A 83 -7.30 5.72 10.41
N ARG A 84 -7.08 5.55 11.71
CA ARG A 84 -6.94 4.24 12.35
C ARG A 84 -8.28 3.83 12.93
N TYR A 85 -8.79 2.70 12.46
CA TYR A 85 -10.01 2.06 12.95
C TYR A 85 -9.65 0.98 13.94
N LEU A 86 -10.36 0.92 15.06
CA LEU A 86 -10.40 -0.24 15.95
C LEU A 86 -11.70 -0.98 15.67
N PHE A 87 -11.60 -2.19 15.14
CA PHE A 87 -12.73 -3.07 14.87
C PHE A 87 -12.87 -4.11 15.98
N GLN A 88 -14.09 -4.31 16.44
CA GLN A 88 -14.43 -5.36 17.38
C GLN A 88 -15.23 -6.45 16.67
N PHE A 89 -14.89 -7.70 16.93
CA PHE A 89 -15.57 -8.90 16.43
C PHE A 89 -16.56 -9.47 17.46
N SER A 90 -17.34 -10.46 17.04
CA SER A 90 -18.37 -11.10 17.86
C SER A 90 -17.83 -11.77 19.14
N ASP A 91 -16.58 -12.22 19.13
CA ASP A 91 -15.86 -12.78 20.28
C ASP A 91 -15.21 -11.72 21.19
N ARG A 92 -15.49 -10.42 20.94
CA ARG A 92 -14.92 -9.26 21.64
C ARG A 92 -13.42 -9.06 21.43
N GLN A 93 -12.79 -9.82 20.53
CA GLN A 93 -11.44 -9.52 20.09
C GLN A 93 -11.46 -8.33 19.13
N SER A 94 -10.37 -7.57 19.11
CA SER A 94 -10.28 -6.39 18.29
C SER A 94 -9.02 -6.41 17.41
N VAL A 95 -9.10 -5.76 16.27
CA VAL A 95 -7.94 -5.48 15.40
C VAL A 95 -7.98 -4.05 14.89
N GLU A 96 -6.84 -3.59 14.43
CA GLU A 96 -6.70 -2.27 13.85
C GLU A 96 -6.56 -2.34 12.33
N THR A 97 -7.19 -1.39 11.66
CA THR A 97 -7.14 -1.20 10.19
C THR A 97 -6.88 0.28 9.92
N VAL A 98 -6.08 0.58 8.91
CA VAL A 98 -5.72 1.97 8.63
C VAL A 98 -6.18 2.38 7.24
N TRP A 99 -6.93 3.48 7.18
CA TRP A 99 -7.26 4.20 5.95
C TRP A 99 -6.23 5.30 5.71
N MET A 100 -5.64 5.33 4.53
CA MET A 100 -4.69 6.36 4.09
C MET A 100 -5.24 7.02 2.83
N PRO A 101 -5.74 8.26 2.90
CA PRO A 101 -6.17 9.02 1.72
C PRO A 101 -4.95 9.36 0.85
N GLU A 102 -5.17 9.57 -0.45
CA GLU A 102 -4.13 9.94 -1.43
C GLU A 102 -3.01 8.89 -1.60
N GLY A 103 -3.30 7.63 -1.27
CA GLY A 103 -2.35 6.53 -1.33
C GLY A 103 -1.49 6.39 -0.08
N ASP A 104 -0.45 5.57 -0.13
CA ASP A 104 0.46 5.34 0.99
C ASP A 104 1.55 6.43 1.11
N GLY A 105 1.50 7.46 0.25
CA GLY A 105 2.42 8.61 0.24
C GLY A 105 3.89 8.26 -0.05
N GLY A 106 4.22 7.01 -0.33
CA GLY A 106 5.58 6.55 -0.48
C GLY A 106 5.82 5.59 -1.65
N GLU A 107 4.76 5.01 -2.20
CA GLU A 107 4.83 4.25 -3.44
C GLU A 107 3.94 4.94 -4.48
N ALA A 108 4.49 5.88 -5.23
CA ALA A 108 3.91 6.25 -6.48
C ALA A 108 4.10 5.07 -7.43
N GLY A 109 3.02 4.50 -7.91
CA GLY A 109 3.08 3.44 -8.89
C GLY A 109 2.44 2.13 -8.43
N ASP A 110 1.65 1.59 -9.33
CA ASP A 110 1.04 0.25 -9.25
C ASP A 110 1.87 -0.79 -10.02
N GLY A 111 3.15 -0.45 -10.32
CA GLY A 111 4.00 -1.22 -11.20
C GLY A 111 3.68 -1.04 -12.69
N SER A 112 2.84 -0.09 -13.06
CA SER A 112 2.65 0.33 -14.46
C SER A 112 3.68 1.41 -14.83
N PRO A 113 4.09 1.55 -16.11
CA PRO A 113 5.03 2.59 -16.54
C PRO A 113 4.55 4.02 -16.24
N SER A 114 3.22 4.26 -16.26
CA SER A 114 2.62 5.54 -15.88
C SER A 114 2.63 5.80 -14.38
N GLY A 115 2.78 4.79 -13.54
CA GLY A 115 2.87 4.96 -12.10
C GLY A 115 4.29 5.27 -11.61
N ASP A 116 5.31 4.95 -12.42
CA ASP A 116 6.71 5.27 -12.12
C ASP A 116 7.06 6.72 -12.54
N GLU A 117 6.29 7.35 -13.45
CA GLU A 117 6.48 8.75 -13.88
C GLU A 117 6.03 9.77 -12.82
N GLU A 118 5.05 9.45 -11.96
CA GLU A 118 4.63 10.33 -10.85
C GLU A 118 5.70 10.49 -9.74
N LEU A 119 6.76 9.67 -9.76
CA LEU A 119 7.90 9.80 -8.83
C LEU A 119 8.84 10.95 -9.19
N SER A 120 8.72 11.54 -10.38
CA SER A 120 9.57 12.65 -10.84
C SER A 120 9.22 14.01 -10.22
N GLU A 121 8.09 14.14 -9.55
CA GLU A 121 7.60 15.40 -8.98
C GLU A 121 7.77 15.57 -7.46
N ILE A 122 8.54 14.72 -6.79
CA ILE A 122 8.96 15.02 -5.43
C ILE A 122 10.03 16.11 -5.52
N PRO A 123 9.87 17.29 -4.90
CA PRO A 123 10.93 18.29 -4.85
C PRO A 123 12.03 17.82 -3.90
N SER A 124 12.82 16.87 -4.37
CA SER A 124 14.11 16.54 -3.81
C SER A 124 15.10 17.47 -4.49
N GLY A 125 15.91 18.19 -3.72
CA GLY A 125 17.06 18.89 -4.24
C GLY A 125 17.84 17.94 -5.16
N ARG A 126 17.85 18.22 -6.44
CA ARG A 126 18.44 17.38 -7.48
C ARG A 126 19.94 17.39 -7.28
N VAL A 127 20.51 16.31 -6.80
CA VAL A 127 21.95 16.06 -6.97
C VAL A 127 22.13 15.52 -8.39
N ILE A 128 22.58 16.39 -9.30
CA ILE A 128 23.00 15.96 -10.63
C ILE A 128 24.43 15.44 -10.47
N LEU A 129 24.60 14.13 -10.49
CA LEU A 129 25.91 13.53 -10.68
C LEU A 129 26.26 13.63 -12.16
N SER A 130 27.12 14.58 -12.54
CA SER A 130 27.79 14.55 -13.84
C SER A 130 28.93 13.52 -13.77
N GLU A 131 28.86 12.52 -14.63
CA GLU A 131 30.02 11.64 -14.87
C GLU A 131 31.20 12.46 -15.35
N ALA A 132 32.38 12.20 -14.78
CA ALA A 132 33.69 12.77 -15.08
C ALA A 132 33.98 14.18 -14.52
N THR A 133 34.15 14.29 -13.23
CA THR A 133 35.21 15.02 -12.50
C THR A 133 34.81 15.19 -11.04
N GLY A 134 35.67 14.80 -10.13
CA GLY A 134 35.37 14.72 -8.69
C GLY A 134 35.30 16.08 -7.97
N ILE A 135 34.23 16.83 -8.21
CA ILE A 135 33.89 18.02 -7.41
C ILE A 135 32.37 18.06 -7.26
N SER A 136 31.89 17.86 -6.04
CA SER A 136 30.50 18.04 -5.67
C SER A 136 30.22 19.51 -5.33
N GLN A 137 29.34 20.17 -6.10
CA GLN A 137 28.77 21.46 -5.73
C GLN A 137 27.31 21.29 -5.34
N VAL A 138 26.99 21.75 -4.13
CA VAL A 138 25.61 21.84 -3.60
C VAL A 138 25.07 23.22 -3.97
N CYS A 139 24.05 23.29 -4.83
CA CYS A 139 23.34 24.54 -5.12
C CYS A 139 22.08 24.64 -4.25
N HIS A 140 21.97 25.70 -3.43
CA HIS A 140 20.75 26.06 -2.71
C HIS A 140 19.84 26.95 -3.58
N PRO A 141 18.51 26.76 -3.59
CA PRO A 141 17.61 27.48 -4.49
C PRO A 141 17.14 28.87 -4.00
N GLU A 142 17.79 29.48 -3.04
CA GLU A 142 17.38 30.82 -2.56
C GLU A 142 18.48 31.85 -2.73
N ARG A 143 18.77 32.26 -3.92
CA ARG A 143 19.22 33.61 -4.34
C ARG A 143 19.71 33.54 -5.76
N GLY A 144 19.10 34.32 -6.66
CA GLY A 144 19.57 34.47 -8.02
C GLY A 144 21.01 35.05 -8.04
N SER A 145 21.97 34.21 -8.42
CA SER A 145 23.30 34.65 -8.78
C SER A 145 23.83 33.73 -9.90
N VAL A 146 24.34 34.39 -10.91
CA VAL A 146 24.96 33.88 -12.11
C VAL A 146 26.14 32.98 -11.74
N CYS A 147 26.25 31.81 -12.37
CA CYS A 147 27.43 30.94 -12.25
C CYS A 147 28.54 31.45 -13.16
N ASP A 148 29.62 31.88 -12.60
CA ASP A 148 30.84 32.24 -13.35
C ASP A 148 31.59 30.97 -13.79
N ARG A 149 31.93 30.98 -15.07
CA ARG A 149 32.67 29.93 -15.78
C ARG A 149 34.15 30.18 -15.60
N VAL A 150 34.88 29.23 -15.03
CA VAL A 150 36.35 29.27 -15.01
C VAL A 150 36.85 28.37 -16.13
N GLU A 151 37.55 28.99 -17.10
CA GLU A 151 38.21 28.31 -18.22
C GLU A 151 39.65 27.91 -17.82
N GLY A 152 40.03 26.68 -18.09
CA GLY A 152 41.40 26.17 -18.08
C GLY A 152 41.74 25.55 -19.43
N PRO A 153 43.01 25.52 -19.88
CA PRO A 153 43.36 25.55 -21.29
C PRO A 153 43.30 24.20 -22.01
N LEU A 154 42.89 24.30 -23.29
CA LEU A 154 42.83 23.25 -24.30
C LEU A 154 44.19 22.95 -24.92
N SER A 155 44.47 21.68 -25.19
CA SER A 155 45.42 21.30 -26.25
C SER A 155 44.89 20.06 -27.01
N GLY A 156 44.74 20.22 -28.33
CA GLY A 156 45.13 19.29 -29.37
C GLY A 156 44.10 18.43 -30.08
N ASP A 157 43.78 18.87 -31.30
CA ASP A 157 43.62 18.15 -32.57
C ASP A 157 42.64 16.97 -32.79
N GLY A 158 41.85 17.13 -33.90
CA GLY A 158 41.42 16.02 -34.73
C GLY A 158 40.02 16.07 -35.35
N ARG A 159 39.88 16.82 -36.44
CA ARG A 159 38.98 16.67 -37.62
C ARG A 159 37.80 15.67 -37.59
N SER A 160 36.58 16.14 -37.82
CA SER A 160 35.74 15.81 -39.00
C SER A 160 34.34 16.41 -38.92
N GLY A 161 33.78 16.79 -40.06
CA GLY A 161 32.77 17.75 -40.39
C GLY A 161 31.27 17.48 -40.01
N PRO A 162 30.41 18.45 -40.37
CA PRO A 162 29.07 18.55 -39.80
C PRO A 162 28.00 17.76 -40.56
N ARG A 163 27.14 17.02 -39.85
CA ARG A 163 25.91 16.51 -40.42
C ARG A 163 24.74 17.48 -40.15
N ARG A 164 24.06 17.80 -41.24
CA ARG A 164 22.87 18.69 -41.30
C ARG A 164 21.69 18.12 -40.57
N VAL A 165 20.97 18.98 -39.80
CA VAL A 165 19.67 18.74 -39.27
C VAL A 165 18.63 19.45 -40.15
N PRO A 166 17.49 18.83 -40.53
CA PRO A 166 16.47 19.50 -41.34
C PRO A 166 15.60 20.43 -40.48
N GLN A 167 15.43 21.66 -40.98
CA GLN A 167 14.48 22.63 -40.43
C GLN A 167 13.07 22.31 -40.96
N VAL A 168 12.09 22.24 -40.05
CA VAL A 168 10.66 22.22 -40.38
C VAL A 168 10.11 23.65 -40.27
N ARG A 169 9.59 24.15 -41.41
CA ARG A 169 8.98 25.47 -41.56
C ARG A 169 7.56 25.49 -40.90
N ALA A 170 7.29 26.55 -40.13
CA ALA A 170 5.93 26.94 -39.72
C ALA A 170 5.31 27.88 -40.76
N PRO A 171 4.01 27.83 -41.00
CA PRO A 171 3.34 28.78 -41.90
C PRO A 171 2.93 30.08 -41.16
N VAL A 172 3.27 31.19 -41.81
CA VAL A 172 2.84 32.54 -41.45
C VAL A 172 1.42 32.77 -41.95
N LEU A 173 0.51 33.24 -41.13
CA LEU A 173 -0.75 33.82 -41.54
C LEU A 173 -0.80 35.31 -41.16
N GLY A 174 -1.11 36.11 -42.18
CA GLY A 174 -0.96 37.53 -42.20
C GLY A 174 -2.00 38.31 -41.43
N ALA A 175 -1.58 39.49 -41.07
CA ALA A 175 -2.37 40.55 -40.47
C ALA A 175 -3.28 41.25 -41.50
N ASN A 176 -4.48 41.63 -41.08
CA ASN A 176 -5.23 42.69 -41.72
C ASN A 176 -5.74 43.67 -40.66
N LEU A 177 -5.28 44.92 -40.81
CA LEU A 177 -5.66 46.11 -40.07
C LEU A 177 -6.94 46.72 -40.63
N GLY A 178 -7.83 47.15 -39.77
CA GLY A 178 -8.97 48.02 -40.11
C GLY A 178 -9.58 48.62 -38.84
N SER A 179 -9.40 49.91 -38.68
CA SER A 179 -9.97 50.80 -37.65
C SER A 179 -10.88 51.85 -38.33
N PRO A 180 -11.58 52.74 -37.59
CA PRO A 180 -12.53 52.65 -36.48
C PRO A 180 -13.89 53.34 -36.79
N ASN A 181 -14.78 53.29 -35.83
CA ASN A 181 -15.93 54.21 -35.50
C ASN A 181 -17.28 53.48 -35.50
N ASP A 182 -18.03 53.48 -34.46
CA ASP A 182 -18.99 54.42 -33.86
C ASP A 182 -19.89 53.67 -32.84
N ARG A 183 -20.08 54.32 -31.73
CA ARG A 183 -21.15 54.33 -30.72
C ARG A 183 -22.37 53.42 -30.91
N ALA A 184 -22.73 52.63 -29.88
CA ALA A 184 -24.04 52.73 -29.21
C ALA A 184 -24.07 51.82 -27.96
N GLU A 185 -24.66 52.33 -26.91
CA GLU A 185 -24.91 51.75 -25.59
C GLU A 185 -25.81 50.51 -25.66
N GLY A 186 -25.52 49.52 -24.85
CA GLY A 186 -26.39 48.37 -24.61
C GLY A 186 -25.80 47.44 -23.57
N GLN A 187 -26.16 47.66 -22.29
CA GLN A 187 -25.85 46.72 -21.21
C GLN A 187 -26.56 45.40 -21.45
N VAL A 188 -25.81 44.33 -21.69
CA VAL A 188 -26.29 42.95 -21.53
C VAL A 188 -25.30 42.25 -20.61
N PHE A 189 -25.75 42.00 -19.38
CA PHE A 189 -25.10 41.11 -18.45
C PHE A 189 -25.09 39.69 -19.05
N SER A 190 -23.94 39.27 -19.59
CA SER A 190 -23.68 37.88 -19.91
C SER A 190 -22.72 37.32 -18.87
N SER A 191 -23.29 36.68 -17.88
CA SER A 191 -22.57 35.85 -16.91
C SER A 191 -22.09 34.58 -17.61
N HIS A 192 -20.98 34.65 -18.32
CA HIS A 192 -20.21 33.47 -18.65
C HIS A 192 -19.32 33.14 -17.46
N GLN A 193 -19.87 32.38 -16.52
CA GLN A 193 -19.03 31.57 -15.64
C GLN A 193 -18.23 30.58 -16.54
N PRO A 194 -16.89 30.55 -16.45
CA PRO A 194 -16.15 29.49 -17.07
C PRO A 194 -16.63 28.20 -16.41
N LEU A 195 -17.15 27.26 -17.20
CA LEU A 195 -17.32 25.89 -16.80
C LEU A 195 -15.94 25.42 -16.32
N ALA A 196 -15.76 25.40 -15.02
CA ALA A 196 -14.68 24.68 -14.40
C ALA A 196 -14.89 23.21 -14.81
N THR A 197 -14.17 22.77 -15.83
CA THR A 197 -13.94 21.35 -16.06
C THR A 197 -13.15 20.86 -14.86
N SER A 198 -13.86 20.51 -13.80
CA SER A 198 -13.31 19.70 -12.73
C SER A 198 -12.95 18.36 -13.37
N HIS A 199 -11.71 18.22 -13.83
CA HIS A 199 -11.08 16.92 -13.88
C HIS A 199 -11.06 16.44 -12.43
N SER A 200 -12.10 15.73 -12.02
CA SER A 200 -12.12 14.98 -10.78
C SER A 200 -10.99 13.96 -10.91
N SER A 201 -9.81 14.30 -10.41
CA SER A 201 -8.73 13.37 -10.25
C SER A 201 -9.30 12.21 -9.42
N ARG A 202 -9.28 10.98 -9.98
CA ARG A 202 -9.71 9.78 -9.26
C ARG A 202 -8.95 9.74 -7.95
N SER A 203 -9.66 9.82 -6.84
CA SER A 203 -9.01 9.75 -5.53
C SER A 203 -8.32 8.39 -5.39
N ARG A 204 -7.09 8.40 -4.91
CA ARG A 204 -6.32 7.19 -4.65
C ARG A 204 -6.19 7.02 -3.15
N SER A 205 -6.59 5.87 -2.65
CA SER A 205 -6.51 5.58 -1.22
C SER A 205 -6.01 4.17 -0.99
N THR A 206 -5.41 3.96 0.18
CA THR A 206 -4.88 2.65 0.58
C THR A 206 -5.49 2.22 1.90
N ILE A 207 -5.89 0.95 2.02
CA ILE A 207 -6.34 0.33 3.26
C ILE A 207 -5.29 -0.67 3.72
N CYS A 208 -4.75 -0.49 4.93
CA CYS A 208 -3.88 -1.45 5.59
C CYS A 208 -4.72 -2.40 6.44
N VAL A 209 -4.69 -3.68 6.12
CA VAL A 209 -5.59 -4.72 6.64
C VAL A 209 -4.85 -5.68 7.55
N SER A 210 -5.46 -6.05 8.66
CA SER A 210 -4.95 -7.05 9.61
C SER A 210 -5.39 -8.46 9.24
N SER A 211 -4.56 -9.47 9.55
CA SER A 211 -4.80 -10.88 9.25
C SER A 211 -4.91 -11.78 10.48
N GLN A 212 -4.49 -11.31 11.65
CA GLN A 212 -4.55 -12.03 12.91
C GLN A 212 -4.89 -11.07 14.05
N VAL A 213 -5.41 -11.58 15.15
CA VAL A 213 -5.44 -10.88 16.43
C VAL A 213 -4.10 -11.08 17.11
N GLY A 214 -3.26 -10.03 17.13
CA GLY A 214 -1.87 -10.13 17.52
C GLY A 214 -0.97 -10.72 16.40
N CYS A 215 0.21 -11.26 16.75
CA CYS A 215 1.14 -11.84 15.78
C CYS A 215 2.06 -12.88 16.42
N ALA A 216 2.32 -13.99 15.70
CA ALA A 216 3.19 -15.08 16.17
C ALA A 216 4.68 -14.89 15.80
N VAL A 217 5.04 -13.88 14.99
CA VAL A 217 6.39 -13.82 14.39
C VAL A 217 7.44 -13.23 15.35
N ASP A 218 7.03 -12.47 16.35
CA ASP A 218 7.90 -11.89 17.39
C ASP A 218 9.01 -10.97 16.82
N CYS A 219 8.69 -10.12 15.80
CA CYS A 219 9.61 -9.09 15.33
C CYS A 219 9.87 -8.06 16.43
N LYS A 220 11.14 -7.87 16.86
CA LYS A 220 11.50 -7.07 18.03
C LYS A 220 11.26 -5.56 17.88
N PHE A 221 11.05 -5.09 16.67
CA PHE A 221 10.75 -3.68 16.34
C PHE A 221 9.25 -3.40 16.13
N CYS A 222 8.36 -4.40 16.35
CA CYS A 222 6.94 -4.32 16.04
C CYS A 222 6.10 -4.40 17.31
N MET A 223 5.26 -3.38 17.57
CA MET A 223 4.38 -3.36 18.74
C MET A 223 3.33 -4.48 18.72
N THR A 224 2.88 -4.92 17.53
CA THR A 224 1.94 -6.05 17.42
C THR A 224 2.53 -7.35 17.98
N ALA A 225 3.85 -7.52 17.92
CA ALA A 225 4.51 -8.71 18.48
C ALA A 225 4.38 -8.79 20.01
N LEU A 226 4.28 -7.64 20.68
CA LEU A 226 4.09 -7.56 22.14
C LEU A 226 2.75 -8.12 22.61
N LEU A 227 1.76 -8.22 21.71
CA LEU A 227 0.45 -8.81 21.99
C LEU A 227 0.48 -10.34 22.00
N GLY A 228 1.50 -10.98 21.40
CA GLY A 228 1.45 -12.39 21.08
C GLY A 228 0.36 -12.70 20.05
N LEU A 229 0.17 -13.99 19.76
CA LEU A 229 -0.93 -14.46 18.90
C LEU A 229 -2.10 -14.94 19.76
N HIS A 230 -3.27 -14.34 19.55
CA HIS A 230 -4.53 -14.82 20.13
C HIS A 230 -5.21 -15.82 19.19
N ARG A 231 -5.50 -15.40 17.95
CA ARG A 231 -6.08 -16.25 16.91
C ARG A 231 -5.90 -15.71 15.50
N ASN A 232 -6.14 -16.57 14.53
CA ASN A 232 -6.30 -16.17 13.14
C ASN A 232 -7.64 -15.45 12.94
N LEU A 233 -7.68 -14.50 12.02
CA LEU A 233 -8.93 -13.94 11.52
C LEU A 233 -9.54 -14.88 10.46
N THR A 234 -10.86 -14.97 10.43
CA THR A 234 -11.57 -15.63 9.32
C THR A 234 -11.46 -14.81 8.03
N ALA A 235 -11.75 -15.41 6.90
CA ALA A 235 -11.82 -14.70 5.64
C ALA A 235 -12.86 -13.56 5.67
N GLY A 236 -13.98 -13.77 6.35
CA GLY A 236 -15.02 -12.76 6.56
C GLY A 236 -14.56 -11.60 7.42
N GLU A 237 -13.80 -11.86 8.49
CA GLU A 237 -13.24 -10.80 9.33
C GLU A 237 -12.16 -9.98 8.59
N ILE A 238 -11.36 -10.62 7.72
CA ILE A 238 -10.39 -9.92 6.89
C ILE A 238 -11.10 -9.04 5.84
N THR A 239 -12.10 -9.59 5.12
CA THR A 239 -12.86 -8.83 4.13
C THR A 239 -13.74 -7.77 4.78
N GLY A 240 -14.34 -8.08 5.92
CA GLY A 240 -15.21 -7.19 6.69
C GLY A 240 -14.53 -5.88 7.07
N GLN A 241 -13.25 -5.91 7.45
CA GLN A 241 -12.45 -4.70 7.70
C GLN A 241 -12.47 -3.76 6.48
N VAL A 242 -12.21 -4.31 5.29
CA VAL A 242 -12.18 -3.54 4.04
C VAL A 242 -13.57 -2.97 3.75
N LEU A 243 -14.60 -3.81 3.77
CA LEU A 243 -15.98 -3.40 3.45
C LEU A 243 -16.50 -2.34 4.42
N ALA A 244 -16.19 -2.46 5.72
CA ALA A 244 -16.58 -1.48 6.73
C ALA A 244 -15.89 -0.13 6.52
N VAL A 245 -14.60 -0.11 6.19
CA VAL A 245 -13.87 1.12 5.84
C VAL A 245 -14.44 1.77 4.58
N LEU A 246 -14.69 0.97 3.53
CA LEU A 246 -15.28 1.48 2.27
C LEU A 246 -16.66 2.11 2.50
N ASN A 247 -17.48 1.52 3.39
CA ASN A 247 -18.78 2.07 3.76
C ASN A 247 -18.64 3.38 4.54
N ASP A 248 -17.78 3.41 5.56
CA ASP A 248 -17.54 4.59 6.39
C ASP A 248 -17.01 5.78 5.57
N GLN A 249 -16.09 5.50 4.62
CA GLN A 249 -15.50 6.51 3.74
C GLN A 249 -16.35 6.80 2.49
N ARG A 250 -17.50 6.13 2.32
CA ARG A 250 -18.42 6.28 1.17
C ARG A 250 -17.74 6.12 -0.18
N VAL A 251 -16.82 5.15 -0.26
CA VAL A 251 -16.02 4.89 -1.47
C VAL A 251 -16.88 4.28 -2.56
N ASP A 252 -16.75 4.80 -3.78
CA ASP A 252 -17.28 4.19 -5.00
C ASP A 252 -16.14 3.44 -5.72
N ILE A 253 -16.13 2.11 -5.63
CA ILE A 253 -15.05 1.26 -6.19
C ILE A 253 -14.92 1.41 -7.72
N ASP A 254 -16.01 1.78 -8.41
CA ASP A 254 -16.00 1.94 -9.87
C ASP A 254 -15.35 3.28 -10.29
N ARG A 255 -15.30 4.26 -9.37
CA ARG A 255 -14.74 5.61 -9.60
C ARG A 255 -13.41 5.80 -8.90
N ASP A 256 -13.32 5.35 -7.64
CA ASP A 256 -12.16 5.56 -6.79
C ASP A 256 -11.13 4.44 -6.97
N ARG A 257 -9.86 4.81 -6.81
CA ARG A 257 -8.77 3.84 -6.91
C ARG A 257 -8.35 3.38 -5.52
N ILE A 258 -8.73 2.17 -5.15
CA ILE A 258 -8.40 1.60 -3.85
C ILE A 258 -7.27 0.60 -3.98
N ASN A 259 -6.23 0.75 -3.15
CA ASN A 259 -5.17 -0.21 -2.94
C ASN A 259 -5.36 -0.90 -1.57
N LEU A 260 -5.01 -2.18 -1.49
CA LEU A 260 -5.01 -2.92 -0.24
C LEU A 260 -3.60 -3.38 0.08
N VAL A 261 -3.17 -3.19 1.33
CA VAL A 261 -1.91 -3.73 1.82
C VAL A 261 -2.19 -4.61 3.05
N PHE A 262 -1.82 -5.87 2.98
CA PHE A 262 -1.94 -6.81 4.10
C PHE A 262 -0.65 -6.72 4.92
N MET A 263 -0.55 -5.61 5.67
CA MET A 263 0.61 -5.19 6.47
C MET A 263 0.19 -4.68 7.85
N GLY A 264 -1.06 -4.96 8.26
CA GLY A 264 -1.59 -4.65 9.58
C GLY A 264 -1.09 -5.64 10.62
N GLN A 265 -1.96 -5.97 11.58
CA GLN A 265 -1.63 -6.95 12.62
C GLN A 265 -1.61 -8.38 12.05
N GLY A 266 -0.58 -9.14 12.43
CA GLY A 266 -0.43 -10.56 12.07
C GLY A 266 0.48 -10.83 10.87
N GLU A 267 0.75 -12.11 10.68
CA GLU A 267 1.49 -12.67 9.54
C GLU A 267 0.49 -13.38 8.61
N PRO A 268 0.20 -12.83 7.43
CA PRO A 268 -0.79 -13.42 6.54
C PRO A 268 -0.47 -14.85 6.13
N PHE A 269 0.80 -15.20 5.99
CA PHE A 269 1.21 -16.54 5.57
C PHE A 269 1.13 -17.59 6.70
N LEU A 270 0.92 -17.17 7.95
CA LEU A 270 0.52 -18.06 9.04
C LEU A 270 -1.01 -18.22 9.15
N ASN A 271 -1.77 -17.38 8.44
CA ASN A 271 -3.22 -17.49 8.27
C ASN A 271 -3.60 -17.67 6.79
N TYR A 272 -2.86 -18.49 6.08
CA TYR A 272 -2.80 -18.53 4.62
C TYR A 272 -4.17 -18.77 3.96
N ASP A 273 -4.90 -19.78 4.41
CA ASP A 273 -6.14 -20.21 3.74
C ASP A 273 -7.24 -19.14 3.86
N ASN A 274 -7.43 -18.57 5.05
CA ASN A 274 -8.36 -17.46 5.25
C ASN A 274 -7.92 -16.20 4.49
N PHE A 275 -6.62 -15.90 4.50
CA PHE A 275 -6.06 -14.77 3.76
C PHE A 275 -6.33 -14.92 2.26
N MET A 276 -6.04 -16.08 1.66
CA MET A 276 -6.26 -16.30 0.24
C MET A 276 -7.74 -16.33 -0.13
N GLN A 277 -8.60 -16.87 0.74
CA GLN A 277 -10.04 -16.78 0.55
C GLN A 277 -10.51 -15.31 0.56
N ALA A 278 -10.02 -14.49 1.48
CA ALA A 278 -10.32 -13.06 1.53
C ALA A 278 -9.85 -12.33 0.26
N VAL A 279 -8.65 -12.63 -0.24
CA VAL A 279 -8.14 -12.09 -1.50
C VAL A 279 -9.05 -12.40 -2.68
N ARG A 280 -9.51 -13.66 -2.80
CA ARG A 280 -10.44 -14.07 -3.86
C ARG A 280 -11.78 -13.33 -3.76
N ARG A 281 -12.34 -13.20 -2.54
CA ARG A 281 -13.58 -12.44 -2.29
C ARG A 281 -13.44 -10.97 -2.66
N LEU A 282 -12.38 -10.33 -2.20
CA LEU A 282 -12.12 -8.92 -2.51
C LEU A 282 -11.88 -8.69 -4.01
N SER A 283 -11.27 -9.66 -4.70
CA SER A 283 -11.00 -9.54 -6.14
C SER A 283 -12.22 -9.83 -6.99
N LEU A 284 -12.89 -10.95 -6.76
CA LEU A 284 -13.97 -11.45 -7.63
C LEU A 284 -15.32 -10.82 -7.26
N ASP A 285 -15.64 -10.74 -5.97
CA ASP A 285 -16.96 -10.33 -5.51
C ASP A 285 -17.01 -8.82 -5.21
N ALA A 286 -16.00 -8.25 -4.55
CA ALA A 286 -15.95 -6.82 -4.27
C ALA A 286 -15.41 -5.98 -5.44
N GLY A 287 -14.69 -6.58 -6.40
CA GLY A 287 -14.20 -5.89 -7.60
C GLY A 287 -12.90 -5.09 -7.40
N ILE A 288 -12.13 -5.38 -6.36
CA ILE A 288 -10.81 -4.79 -6.15
C ILE A 288 -9.76 -5.72 -6.77
N PRO A 289 -9.11 -5.37 -7.90
CA PRO A 289 -8.19 -6.29 -8.58
C PRO A 289 -7.02 -6.70 -7.70
N ALA A 290 -6.59 -7.96 -7.77
CA ALA A 290 -5.42 -8.46 -7.03
C ALA A 290 -4.12 -7.69 -7.37
N SER A 291 -4.03 -7.08 -8.55
CA SER A 291 -2.91 -6.19 -8.94
C SER A 291 -2.83 -4.91 -8.09
N ARG A 292 -3.92 -4.53 -7.42
CA ARG A 292 -3.97 -3.42 -6.45
C ARG A 292 -3.80 -3.88 -5.00
N MET A 293 -3.51 -5.15 -4.80
CA MET A 293 -3.26 -5.73 -3.49
C MET A 293 -1.78 -6.04 -3.34
N THR A 294 -1.23 -5.82 -2.14
CA THR A 294 0.12 -6.23 -1.77
C THR A 294 0.06 -6.99 -0.45
N VAL A 295 0.69 -8.14 -0.37
CA VAL A 295 0.88 -8.87 0.88
C VAL A 295 2.33 -8.77 1.32
N SER A 296 2.56 -8.48 2.61
CA SER A 296 3.88 -8.58 3.21
C SER A 296 3.96 -9.84 4.07
N THR A 297 5.08 -10.55 3.99
CA THR A 297 5.38 -11.70 4.83
C THR A 297 6.76 -11.58 5.47
N SER A 298 6.90 -12.09 6.66
CA SER A 298 8.19 -12.26 7.34
C SER A 298 9.08 -13.33 6.70
N GLY A 299 8.57 -14.07 5.69
CA GLY A 299 9.31 -15.09 4.96
C GLY A 299 9.00 -16.51 5.42
N ILE A 300 7.73 -16.89 5.47
CA ILE A 300 7.27 -18.26 5.69
C ILE A 300 7.51 -19.06 4.42
N VAL A 301 8.72 -19.61 4.26
CA VAL A 301 9.24 -20.17 3.00
C VAL A 301 8.30 -21.17 2.31
N PRO A 302 7.70 -22.17 2.99
CA PRO A 302 6.77 -23.08 2.30
C PRO A 302 5.57 -22.38 1.69
N ARG A 303 5.05 -21.33 2.36
CA ARG A 303 3.88 -20.58 1.87
C ARG A 303 4.21 -19.65 0.70
N ILE A 304 5.48 -19.28 0.50
CA ILE A 304 5.91 -18.56 -0.71
C ILE A 304 5.75 -19.47 -1.93
N ALA A 305 6.06 -20.74 -1.82
CA ALA A 305 5.85 -21.72 -2.88
C ALA A 305 4.34 -21.92 -3.19
N ASP A 306 3.51 -22.12 -2.15
CA ASP A 306 2.06 -22.21 -2.29
C ASP A 306 1.50 -20.94 -2.98
N PHE A 307 1.92 -19.76 -2.53
CA PHE A 307 1.48 -18.47 -3.07
C PHE A 307 1.90 -18.24 -4.52
N SER A 308 3.03 -18.83 -4.94
CA SER A 308 3.51 -18.77 -6.32
C SER A 308 2.57 -19.45 -7.31
N ALA A 309 1.85 -20.48 -6.87
CA ALA A 309 0.91 -21.27 -7.65
C ALA A 309 -0.51 -20.65 -7.72
N GLU A 310 -0.79 -19.62 -6.93
CA GLU A 310 -2.10 -18.99 -6.91
C GLU A 310 -2.37 -18.20 -8.19
N GLU A 311 -3.51 -18.46 -8.82
CA GLU A 311 -3.95 -17.72 -10.02
C GLU A 311 -4.26 -16.26 -9.70
N ILE A 312 -5.03 -16.03 -8.61
CA ILE A 312 -5.39 -14.71 -8.11
C ILE A 312 -4.51 -14.42 -6.90
N ARG A 313 -3.43 -13.69 -7.12
CA ARG A 313 -2.50 -13.34 -6.04
C ARG A 313 -2.15 -11.86 -6.01
N PRO A 314 -2.04 -11.25 -4.83
CA PRO A 314 -1.42 -9.93 -4.60
C PRO A 314 0.03 -9.86 -5.07
N LYS A 315 0.58 -8.66 -5.12
CA LYS A 315 2.03 -8.44 -5.21
C LYS A 315 2.69 -8.92 -3.92
N LEU A 316 3.89 -9.49 -4.03
CA LEU A 316 4.63 -10.00 -2.87
C LEU A 316 5.62 -8.96 -2.35
N ALA A 317 5.49 -8.61 -1.08
CA ALA A 317 6.50 -7.93 -0.29
C ALA A 317 7.07 -8.89 0.76
N VAL A 318 8.36 -8.76 1.04
CA VAL A 318 9.07 -9.59 2.02
C VAL A 318 9.76 -8.69 3.04
N SER A 319 9.42 -8.87 4.30
CA SER A 319 10.08 -8.21 5.44
C SER A 319 11.46 -8.82 5.66
N LEU A 320 12.48 -8.23 5.01
CA LEU A 320 13.87 -8.69 5.13
C LEU A 320 14.54 -8.12 6.38
N ASN A 321 14.49 -6.79 6.56
CA ASN A 321 14.88 -6.01 7.74
C ASN A 321 16.33 -6.15 8.23
N ALA A 322 17.15 -6.94 7.55
CA ALA A 322 18.57 -7.06 7.83
C ALA A 322 19.34 -7.47 6.57
N SER A 323 20.62 -7.16 6.53
CA SER A 323 21.52 -7.48 5.42
C SER A 323 22.26 -8.81 5.59
N ASN A 324 22.19 -9.42 6.78
CA ASN A 324 22.83 -10.69 7.09
C ASN A 324 22.04 -11.50 8.11
N GLU A 325 22.40 -12.78 8.23
CA GLU A 325 21.68 -13.78 9.04
C GLU A 325 21.71 -13.44 10.55
N ALA A 326 22.84 -12.97 11.07
CA ALA A 326 23.01 -12.65 12.48
C ALA A 326 22.06 -11.52 12.91
N LEU A 327 22.08 -10.40 12.18
CA LEU A 327 21.21 -9.27 12.42
C LEU A 327 19.73 -9.66 12.25
N ARG A 328 19.42 -10.43 11.20
CA ARG A 328 18.04 -10.84 10.99
C ARG A 328 17.52 -11.74 12.10
N THR A 329 18.36 -12.63 12.60
CA THR A 329 18.01 -13.52 13.72
C THR A 329 17.75 -12.74 15.00
N GLU A 330 18.51 -11.66 15.24
CA GLU A 330 18.33 -10.76 16.37
C GLU A 330 16.98 -10.03 16.32
N VAL A 331 16.68 -9.38 15.18
CA VAL A 331 15.49 -8.53 15.06
C VAL A 331 14.23 -9.29 14.64
N MET A 332 14.38 -10.45 13.99
CA MET A 332 13.30 -11.34 13.53
C MET A 332 13.63 -12.80 13.86
N PRO A 333 13.26 -13.31 15.04
CA PRO A 333 13.59 -14.67 15.49
C PRO A 333 13.11 -15.81 14.58
N ILE A 334 12.11 -15.56 13.72
CA ILE A 334 11.62 -16.51 12.70
C ILE A 334 12.74 -16.97 11.75
N THR A 335 13.81 -16.17 11.63
CA THR A 335 15.01 -16.47 10.82
C THR A 335 15.68 -17.80 11.23
N ARG A 336 15.61 -18.18 12.50
CA ARG A 336 16.12 -19.49 12.98
C ARG A 336 15.46 -20.68 12.28
N LYS A 337 14.20 -20.52 11.85
CA LYS A 337 13.45 -21.54 11.11
C LYS A 337 13.62 -21.37 9.60
N TRP A 338 13.57 -20.13 9.13
CA TRP A 338 13.65 -19.77 7.72
C TRP A 338 14.80 -18.78 7.51
N THR A 339 15.98 -19.34 7.20
CA THR A 339 17.21 -18.57 6.96
C THR A 339 17.07 -17.65 5.75
N ILE A 340 17.87 -16.58 5.68
CA ILE A 340 17.93 -15.70 4.51
C ILE A 340 18.21 -16.49 3.24
N GLU A 341 19.12 -17.46 3.31
CA GLU A 341 19.46 -18.30 2.17
C GLU A 341 18.23 -19.05 1.62
N LYS A 342 17.47 -19.75 2.49
CA LYS A 342 16.25 -20.47 2.10
C LYS A 342 15.19 -19.52 1.56
N LEU A 343 15.06 -18.37 2.18
CA LEU A 343 14.12 -17.34 1.75
C LEU A 343 14.45 -16.84 0.33
N LEU A 344 15.71 -16.47 0.09
CA LEU A 344 16.15 -15.98 -1.22
C LEU A 344 16.09 -17.07 -2.29
N ALA A 345 16.37 -18.33 -1.94
CA ALA A 345 16.18 -19.45 -2.87
C ALA A 345 14.73 -19.53 -3.34
N ALA A 346 13.76 -19.51 -2.42
CA ALA A 346 12.33 -19.52 -2.77
C ALA A 346 11.90 -18.27 -3.61
N LEU A 347 12.54 -17.13 -3.37
CA LEU A 347 12.24 -15.89 -4.13
C LEU A 347 12.88 -15.88 -5.52
N ARG A 348 14.00 -16.60 -5.75
CA ARG A 348 14.57 -16.78 -7.10
C ARG A 348 13.67 -17.62 -7.98
N ASP A 349 13.01 -18.61 -7.39
CA ASP A 349 12.08 -19.49 -8.10
C ASP A 349 10.66 -18.89 -8.24
N PHE A 350 10.40 -17.73 -7.60
CA PHE A 350 9.08 -17.11 -7.61
C PHE A 350 8.72 -16.54 -8.99
N PRO A 351 7.59 -16.99 -9.63
CA PRO A 351 7.22 -16.58 -10.97
C PRO A 351 6.67 -15.15 -11.00
N LEU A 352 7.51 -14.18 -11.29
CA LEU A 352 7.10 -12.79 -11.44
C LEU A 352 6.37 -12.59 -12.77
N ARG A 353 5.21 -11.91 -12.69
CA ARG A 353 4.45 -11.47 -13.87
C ARG A 353 5.25 -10.44 -14.68
N ASN A 354 4.78 -10.13 -15.87
CA ASN A 354 5.39 -9.05 -16.66
C ASN A 354 5.34 -7.74 -15.87
N ARG A 355 6.48 -7.04 -15.79
CA ARG A 355 6.70 -5.79 -15.00
C ARG A 355 6.52 -5.92 -13.49
N GLU A 356 6.19 -7.07 -12.93
CA GLU A 356 6.15 -7.29 -11.49
C GLU A 356 7.57 -7.34 -10.93
N ARG A 357 7.76 -6.78 -9.73
CA ARG A 357 9.01 -6.84 -8.95
C ARG A 357 8.70 -7.36 -7.56
N LEU A 358 9.64 -8.09 -6.99
CA LEU A 358 9.63 -8.36 -5.55
C LEU A 358 9.83 -7.05 -4.79
N THR A 359 9.17 -6.90 -3.67
CA THR A 359 9.41 -5.77 -2.77
C THR A 359 10.09 -6.29 -1.51
N PHE A 360 11.25 -5.74 -1.17
CA PHE A 360 11.85 -5.97 0.14
C PHE A 360 11.53 -4.79 1.06
N GLU A 361 10.87 -5.07 2.18
CA GLU A 361 10.68 -4.11 3.26
C GLU A 361 11.91 -4.17 4.17
N TYR A 362 12.51 -3.02 4.44
CA TYR A 362 13.69 -2.89 5.29
C TYR A 362 13.48 -1.78 6.31
N VAL A 363 13.20 -2.16 7.56
CA VAL A 363 13.09 -1.22 8.68
C VAL A 363 14.50 -0.87 9.13
N LEU A 364 14.85 0.41 9.00
CA LEU A 364 16.10 0.96 9.47
C LEU A 364 16.02 1.24 10.97
N LEU A 365 16.89 0.58 11.73
CA LEU A 365 17.04 0.70 13.19
C LEU A 365 18.33 1.47 13.49
N GLY A 366 18.21 2.61 14.18
CA GLY A 366 19.33 3.51 14.40
C GLY A 366 20.49 2.83 15.13
N GLY A 367 21.67 2.86 14.50
CA GLY A 367 22.91 2.30 15.03
C GLY A 367 23.03 0.76 14.93
N LEU A 368 21.98 0.05 14.47
CA LEU A 368 22.01 -1.42 14.39
C LEU A 368 22.19 -1.93 12.95
N ASN A 369 21.29 -1.58 12.03
CA ASN A 369 21.27 -2.11 10.66
C ASN A 369 21.29 -1.02 9.58
N ASP A 370 21.55 0.24 9.95
CA ASP A 370 21.44 1.44 9.13
C ASP A 370 22.79 1.94 8.55
N SER A 371 23.87 1.18 8.69
CA SER A 371 25.20 1.60 8.23
C SER A 371 25.38 1.46 6.71
N PRO A 372 26.30 2.25 6.10
CA PRO A 372 26.67 2.08 4.70
C PRO A 372 27.17 0.68 4.33
N SER A 373 27.80 -0.06 5.26
CA SER A 373 28.19 -1.45 5.05
C SER A 373 26.97 -2.36 4.90
N HIS A 374 25.96 -2.20 5.74
CA HIS A 374 24.70 -2.96 5.62
C HIS A 374 23.97 -2.69 4.30
N ALA A 375 24.02 -1.45 3.79
CA ALA A 375 23.47 -1.13 2.47
C ALA A 375 24.18 -1.90 1.35
N ARG A 376 25.51 -1.97 1.39
CA ARG A 376 26.30 -2.74 0.39
C ARG A 376 26.05 -4.25 0.52
N GLU A 377 26.01 -4.78 1.75
CA GLU A 377 25.63 -6.17 2.00
C GLU A 377 24.25 -6.48 1.40
N LEU A 378 23.26 -5.60 1.60
CA LEU A 378 21.92 -5.76 1.04
C LEU A 378 21.94 -5.80 -0.49
N VAL A 379 22.72 -4.94 -1.14
CA VAL A 379 22.90 -4.96 -2.60
C VAL A 379 23.40 -6.33 -3.08
N GLU A 380 24.45 -6.86 -2.42
CA GLU A 380 24.99 -8.18 -2.76
C GLU A 380 23.97 -9.30 -2.50
N LEU A 381 23.25 -9.22 -1.39
CA LEU A 381 22.27 -10.23 -0.97
C LEU A 381 21.13 -10.41 -1.99
N ILE A 382 20.62 -9.31 -2.54
CA ILE A 382 19.48 -9.32 -3.49
C ILE A 382 19.93 -9.29 -4.96
N ARG A 383 21.23 -9.41 -5.22
CA ARG A 383 21.78 -9.40 -6.57
C ARG A 383 21.13 -10.46 -7.45
N GLY A 384 20.76 -10.06 -8.67
CA GLY A 384 20.13 -10.93 -9.66
C GLY A 384 18.62 -11.11 -9.47
N LEU A 385 18.02 -10.58 -8.40
CA LEU A 385 16.57 -10.55 -8.22
C LEU A 385 15.97 -9.31 -8.87
N ARG A 386 14.87 -9.46 -9.59
CA ARG A 386 14.07 -8.34 -10.08
C ARG A 386 13.26 -7.76 -8.91
N ALA A 387 13.88 -6.87 -8.15
CA ALA A 387 13.37 -6.37 -6.89
C ALA A 387 13.42 -4.84 -6.77
N LYS A 388 12.72 -4.32 -5.79
CA LYS A 388 12.83 -2.97 -5.23
C LYS A 388 12.92 -3.06 -3.71
N VAL A 389 13.43 -2.03 -3.07
CA VAL A 389 13.53 -1.95 -1.61
C VAL A 389 12.70 -0.77 -1.10
N ASN A 390 11.81 -1.04 -0.16
CA ASN A 390 11.13 -0.01 0.63
C ASN A 390 11.88 0.18 1.94
N LEU A 391 12.49 1.34 2.11
CA LEU A 391 13.16 1.73 3.34
C LEU A 391 12.15 2.39 4.28
N ILE A 392 12.07 1.89 5.51
CA ILE A 392 11.17 2.38 6.54
C ILE A 392 12.03 2.83 7.71
N ALA A 393 12.15 4.14 7.95
CA ALA A 393 12.70 4.61 9.21
C ALA A 393 11.82 4.11 10.36
N LEU A 394 12.41 3.51 11.40
CA LEU A 394 11.65 2.97 12.54
C LEU A 394 10.66 4.01 13.06
N ASN A 395 9.42 3.61 13.21
CA ASN A 395 8.44 4.38 13.94
C ASN A 395 8.53 3.99 15.42
N PRO A 396 9.03 4.87 16.30
CA PRO A 396 9.18 4.55 17.69
C PRO A 396 7.83 4.25 18.35
N GLY A 397 7.86 3.39 19.32
CA GLY A 397 6.69 3.06 20.15
C GLY A 397 7.13 2.69 21.56
N PRO A 398 6.23 2.76 22.54
CA PRO A 398 6.53 2.29 23.90
C PRO A 398 6.96 0.83 23.87
N GLU A 399 7.93 0.46 24.70
CA GLU A 399 8.47 -0.90 24.84
C GLU A 399 9.31 -1.41 23.63
N ILE A 400 9.50 -0.60 22.57
CA ILE A 400 10.39 -0.95 21.46
C ILE A 400 11.82 -0.49 21.81
N PRO A 401 12.80 -1.44 21.91
CA PRO A 401 14.14 -1.12 22.43
C PRO A 401 15.07 -0.49 21.38
N TYR A 402 14.56 -0.05 20.26
CA TYR A 402 15.34 0.51 19.15
C TYR A 402 15.04 2.00 18.95
N SER A 403 16.05 2.73 18.45
CA SER A 403 15.93 4.14 18.10
C SER A 403 15.69 4.34 16.60
N MET A 404 15.10 5.48 16.27
CA MET A 404 14.95 5.91 14.89
C MET A 404 16.34 6.27 14.32
N PRO A 405 16.66 5.88 13.05
CA PRO A 405 17.91 6.27 12.42
C PRO A 405 17.96 7.78 12.18
N ALA A 406 19.16 8.34 12.17
CA ALA A 406 19.36 9.72 11.78
C ALA A 406 19.04 9.92 10.27
N PRO A 407 18.45 11.05 9.87
CA PRO A 407 18.02 11.29 8.48
C PRO A 407 19.13 11.14 7.44
N ASP A 408 20.35 11.61 7.77
CA ASP A 408 21.53 11.47 6.91
C ASP A 408 21.93 10.01 6.66
N ARG A 409 21.77 9.16 7.67
CA ARG A 409 22.00 7.71 7.56
C ARG A 409 20.98 7.06 6.62
N VAL A 410 19.70 7.43 6.74
CA VAL A 410 18.64 6.93 5.86
C VAL A 410 18.91 7.30 4.40
N LEU A 411 19.27 8.57 4.15
CA LEU A 411 19.58 9.05 2.81
C LEU A 411 20.86 8.41 2.24
N ALA A 412 21.89 8.24 3.05
CA ALA A 412 23.12 7.55 2.64
C ALA A 412 22.84 6.07 2.28
N PHE A 413 22.02 5.38 3.07
CA PHE A 413 21.62 4.00 2.78
C PHE A 413 20.85 3.91 1.45
N GLN A 414 19.87 4.77 1.24
CA GLN A 414 19.11 4.86 -0.01
C GLN A 414 20.01 5.13 -1.22
N SER A 415 20.91 6.10 -1.10
CA SER A 415 21.82 6.49 -2.19
C SER A 415 22.73 5.35 -2.62
N ILE A 416 23.21 4.50 -1.68
CA ILE A 416 24.04 3.32 -1.99
C ILE A 416 23.23 2.30 -2.79
N LEU A 417 21.98 2.04 -2.43
CA LEU A 417 21.12 1.12 -3.18
C LEU A 417 20.84 1.63 -4.59
N ILE A 418 20.50 2.91 -4.74
CA ILE A 418 20.21 3.53 -6.03
C ILE A 418 21.47 3.54 -6.93
N ALA A 419 22.64 3.88 -6.38
CA ALA A 419 23.91 3.85 -7.10
C ALA A 419 24.27 2.45 -7.60
N ALA A 420 23.85 1.40 -6.91
CA ALA A 420 24.00 0.02 -7.32
C ALA A 420 22.90 -0.48 -8.29
N GLY A 421 22.00 0.41 -8.76
CA GLY A 421 20.90 0.07 -9.67
C GLY A 421 19.72 -0.63 -9.02
N VAL A 422 19.62 -0.63 -7.68
CA VAL A 422 18.49 -1.16 -6.93
C VAL A 422 17.50 -0.02 -6.67
N PRO A 423 16.26 -0.07 -7.23
CA PRO A 423 15.23 0.92 -6.90
C PRO A 423 14.94 0.90 -5.40
N ALA A 424 15.13 2.03 -4.73
CA ALA A 424 14.96 2.16 -3.29
C ALA A 424 14.07 3.36 -2.95
N PHE A 425 12.98 3.10 -2.24
CA PHE A 425 11.95 4.08 -1.90
C PHE A 425 11.92 4.29 -0.39
N LEU A 426 11.92 5.55 0.03
CA LEU A 426 11.72 5.89 1.44
C LEU A 426 10.23 6.03 1.74
N ARG A 427 9.70 5.14 2.57
CA ARG A 427 8.30 5.19 3.01
C ARG A 427 8.11 6.33 4.01
N ARG A 428 7.20 7.25 3.68
CA ARG A 428 6.78 8.30 4.64
C ARG A 428 5.83 7.68 5.66
N PRO A 429 6.09 7.85 6.98
CA PRO A 429 5.15 7.36 7.98
C PRO A 429 3.83 8.13 7.89
N ARG A 430 2.71 7.39 7.91
CA ARG A 430 1.36 7.93 7.92
C ARG A 430 0.71 7.69 9.28
N GLY A 431 -0.01 8.70 9.79
CA GLY A 431 -0.73 8.58 11.04
C GLY A 431 0.17 8.26 12.25
N ARG A 432 1.39 8.77 12.29
CA ARG A 432 2.34 8.52 13.38
C ARG A 432 1.83 9.04 14.71
N ASP A 433 1.16 10.19 14.70
CA ASP A 433 0.56 10.86 15.84
C ASP A 433 -0.60 10.07 16.47
N ILE A 434 -1.16 9.13 15.73
CA ILE A 434 -2.23 8.24 16.18
C ILE A 434 -1.80 6.77 16.26
N TYR A 435 -0.52 6.46 16.24
CA TYR A 435 0.02 5.10 16.22
C TYR A 435 -0.52 4.24 15.07
N ALA A 436 -0.73 4.83 13.89
CA ALA A 436 -1.19 4.11 12.70
C ALA A 436 -0.06 3.69 11.74
N ALA A 437 1.18 4.13 11.99
CA ALA A 437 2.31 3.81 11.12
C ALA A 437 2.73 2.32 11.26
N CYS A 438 3.45 1.83 10.24
CA CYS A 438 3.94 0.44 10.23
C CYS A 438 4.68 0.07 11.52
N GLY A 439 4.32 -1.06 12.11
CA GLY A 439 4.88 -1.57 13.36
C GLY A 439 4.29 -0.99 14.64
N GLN A 440 3.36 -0.02 14.57
CA GLN A 440 2.80 0.67 15.75
C GLN A 440 1.43 0.15 16.21
N LEU A 441 0.79 -0.77 15.50
CA LEU A 441 -0.55 -1.26 15.84
C LEU A 441 -0.50 -2.16 17.09
N LYS A 442 -1.18 -1.75 18.17
CA LYS A 442 -1.18 -2.44 19.49
C LYS A 442 -2.49 -2.32 20.26
N HIS A 443 -3.64 -2.18 19.65
CA HIS A 443 -4.94 -2.02 20.35
C HIS A 443 -4.96 -0.86 21.38
N THR A 444 -4.22 0.22 21.12
CA THR A 444 -4.23 1.36 22.04
C THR A 444 -5.54 2.11 21.95
N THR A 445 -6.34 2.06 23.00
CA THR A 445 -7.60 2.83 23.13
C THR A 445 -7.35 4.28 23.53
N GLU A 446 -6.15 4.59 24.03
CA GLU A 446 -5.72 5.92 24.43
C GLU A 446 -4.54 6.39 23.57
N LEU A 447 -4.58 7.65 23.15
CA LEU A 447 -3.45 8.31 22.51
C LEU A 447 -2.42 8.67 23.59
N VAL A 448 -1.32 7.94 23.67
CA VAL A 448 -0.16 8.35 24.46
C VAL A 448 0.52 9.46 23.66
N LYS A 449 0.61 10.66 24.24
CA LYS A 449 1.36 11.77 23.61
C LYS A 449 2.82 11.33 23.43
N LEU A 450 3.27 11.30 22.18
CA LEU A 450 4.69 11.17 21.88
C LEU A 450 5.38 12.44 22.37
N SER A 451 6.18 12.33 23.43
CA SER A 451 7.05 13.40 23.97
C SER A 451 8.26 13.60 23.08
#